data_1f041f1ca10f9ee5e9720e2a5e184347
#
_entry.id   1f041f1ca10f9ee5e9720e2a5e184347
#
_cell.length_a   1.000
_cell.length_b   1.000
_cell.length_c   1.000
_cell.angle_alpha   90.00
_cell.angle_beta   90.00
_cell.angle_gamma   90.00
#
_symmetry.space_group_name_H-M   'P 1'
#
loop_
_entity.id
_entity.type
_entity.pdbx_description
1 polymer ?
#
loop_
_entity_poly.entity_id
_entity_poly.type
_entity_poly.pdbx_seq_one_letter_code
_entity_poly.pdbx_strand_id
1 'polypeptide(L)'
;MLSCKNLTVKVPGAERPILSEAQVSFKPRAMNAVIGPSGCGKTTLLKAMTRIIKCGGETFFCGEKFGRSEDLVGKVGYAPQFTCAHPKLTVLETLVNAIKISDASEKNAASRARKILQTIGLDAHSDKLIESLSGGQLRRIGLGIELAADPPALFCDEVTSGLDPLSENSILETLSSLCRRDGKTVICIIHNLAKLDYFDGVTVVFEGEVVFQGSPEELNGHFEIDSPLKLYDVLNEKGLEYWISKRPPLPDYSAEYARSKPRKTAERPGAFGQLRALLSRRFKLFFRDAGYLTLTAAITFGFPIVVVIFAMGGLPQIQGLALERSLGGVEELRAALNFSLEAARASTLVTGLILFQVVLLTLIGSNAAAREIASERDLYEKERLLGLRPWVYALSKIAFAGALALFQGVWMCAFVKFICGFPGSFFTQSAVLAGVCVSMAMVCLAFSALFSSPDRANIVSIYLVGFQLPLSGIVLALPECLKWVCRPLINSYWGWAGYMSSMRDTRVYDAFIQTSGQWEWIASPAFSIFALSIQALFGIAFVFKGCYDKKWN
;
A
#
# COMPACT_ATOMS: atom_id res chain seq x y z
N MET A 1 9.79 22.40 -22.41
CA MET A 1 10.26 21.92 -21.10
C MET A 1 10.34 20.40 -21.03
N LEU A 2 9.31 19.69 -21.47
CA LEU A 2 9.28 18.23 -21.63
C LEU A 2 9.19 17.86 -23.10
N SER A 3 10.06 16.97 -23.55
CA SER A 3 10.04 16.43 -24.91
C SER A 3 10.41 14.95 -24.93
N CYS A 4 10.02 14.25 -25.97
CA CYS A 4 10.40 12.86 -26.21
C CYS A 4 10.78 12.62 -27.66
N LYS A 5 11.61 11.61 -27.91
CA LYS A 5 12.02 11.14 -29.24
C LYS A 5 11.89 9.63 -29.33
N ASN A 6 11.24 9.16 -30.40
CA ASN A 6 11.06 7.74 -30.73
C ASN A 6 10.46 6.92 -29.59
N LEU A 7 9.47 7.49 -28.86
CA LEU A 7 8.86 6.86 -27.70
C LEU A 7 7.95 5.72 -28.15
N THR A 8 8.29 4.48 -27.74
CA THR A 8 7.56 3.28 -28.14
C THR A 8 7.12 2.50 -26.89
N VAL A 9 5.84 2.10 -26.87
CA VAL A 9 5.27 1.28 -25.79
C VAL A 9 4.63 0.03 -26.37
N LYS A 10 5.12 -1.15 -25.96
CA LYS A 10 4.58 -2.46 -26.36
C LYS A 10 4.02 -3.17 -25.12
N VAL A 11 2.83 -3.77 -25.29
CA VAL A 11 2.25 -4.66 -24.30
C VAL A 11 2.61 -6.10 -24.67
N PRO A 12 3.04 -6.92 -23.70
CA PRO A 12 3.30 -8.34 -23.96
C PRO A 12 2.05 -9.03 -24.55
N GLY A 13 2.20 -9.67 -25.72
CA GLY A 13 1.10 -10.36 -26.41
C GLY A 13 0.28 -9.52 -27.38
N ALA A 14 0.51 -8.20 -27.50
CA ALA A 14 -0.13 -7.38 -28.51
C ALA A 14 0.68 -7.38 -29.82
N GLU A 15 0.00 -7.53 -30.96
CA GLU A 15 0.62 -7.51 -32.31
C GLU A 15 1.17 -6.12 -32.65
N ARG A 16 0.49 -5.06 -32.23
CA ARG A 16 0.89 -3.67 -32.49
C ARG A 16 1.27 -2.97 -31.18
N PRO A 17 2.27 -2.06 -31.21
CA PRO A 17 2.56 -1.21 -30.06
C PRO A 17 1.39 -0.24 -29.80
N ILE A 18 1.16 0.11 -28.53
CA ILE A 18 0.18 1.16 -28.15
C ILE A 18 0.69 2.53 -28.59
N LEU A 19 2.01 2.73 -28.57
CA LEU A 19 2.68 3.93 -29.09
C LEU A 19 3.83 3.50 -30.01
N SER A 20 3.88 4.08 -31.19
CA SER A 20 4.92 3.86 -32.20
C SER A 20 5.70 5.14 -32.41
N GLU A 21 7.00 5.13 -32.07
CA GLU A 21 7.98 6.19 -32.35
C GLU A 21 7.47 7.62 -32.09
N ALA A 22 6.62 7.80 -31.07
CA ALA A 22 6.03 9.09 -30.77
C ALA A 22 7.09 10.14 -30.46
N GLN A 23 6.97 11.31 -31.09
CA GLN A 23 7.82 12.46 -30.87
C GLN A 23 6.95 13.66 -30.50
N VAL A 24 7.27 14.31 -29.37
CA VAL A 24 6.50 15.45 -28.84
C VAL A 24 7.43 16.44 -28.18
N SER A 25 7.14 17.74 -28.37
CA SER A 25 7.81 18.85 -27.68
C SER A 25 6.76 19.84 -27.19
N PHE A 26 6.53 19.95 -25.88
CA PHE A 26 5.51 20.84 -25.32
C PHE A 26 6.01 22.27 -25.15
N LYS A 27 5.14 23.24 -25.48
CA LYS A 27 5.42 24.67 -25.31
C LYS A 27 5.59 25.00 -23.83
N PRO A 28 6.75 25.62 -23.43
CA PRO A 28 7.00 25.95 -22.04
C PRO A 28 6.13 27.12 -21.55
N ARG A 29 5.78 27.11 -20.25
CA ARG A 29 4.96 28.14 -19.57
C ARG A 29 3.61 28.39 -20.22
N ALA A 30 3.03 27.36 -20.81
CA ALA A 30 1.83 27.38 -21.60
C ALA A 30 0.92 26.23 -21.25
N MET A 31 -0.36 26.35 -21.63
CA MET A 31 -1.32 25.25 -21.59
C MET A 31 -1.22 24.45 -22.90
N ASN A 32 -0.91 23.15 -22.78
CA ASN A 32 -0.84 22.23 -23.92
C ASN A 32 -1.95 21.19 -23.80
N ALA A 33 -2.75 21.04 -24.86
CA ALA A 33 -3.76 20.00 -24.97
C ALA A 33 -3.18 18.75 -25.66
N VAL A 34 -3.56 17.57 -25.17
CA VAL A 34 -3.36 16.29 -25.86
C VAL A 34 -4.74 15.72 -26.17
N ILE A 35 -5.05 15.61 -27.45
CA ILE A 35 -6.37 15.20 -27.95
C ILE A 35 -6.25 14.00 -28.90
N GLY A 36 -7.35 13.31 -29.11
CA GLY A 36 -7.45 12.15 -30.02
C GLY A 36 -8.60 11.24 -29.61
N PRO A 37 -9.00 10.28 -30.43
CA PRO A 37 -10.05 9.32 -30.12
C PRO A 37 -9.80 8.53 -28.85
N SER A 38 -10.84 7.91 -28.29
CA SER A 38 -10.68 7.02 -27.13
C SER A 38 -9.81 5.81 -27.50
N GLY A 39 -8.88 5.42 -26.62
CA GLY A 39 -7.98 4.29 -26.86
C GLY A 39 -6.77 4.56 -27.76
N CYS A 40 -6.60 5.77 -28.34
CA CYS A 40 -5.47 6.08 -29.24
C CYS A 40 -4.10 6.22 -28.55
N GLY A 41 -3.99 6.06 -27.21
CA GLY A 41 -2.71 6.07 -26.49
C GLY A 41 -2.35 7.36 -25.74
N LYS A 42 -3.25 8.34 -25.56
CA LYS A 42 -2.98 9.63 -24.85
C LYS A 42 -2.42 9.44 -23.43
N THR A 43 -3.14 8.71 -22.59
CA THR A 43 -2.69 8.39 -21.21
C THR A 43 -1.38 7.61 -21.22
N THR A 44 -1.21 6.70 -22.18
CA THR A 44 0.03 5.93 -22.36
C THR A 44 1.19 6.85 -22.74
N LEU A 45 0.95 7.85 -23.58
CA LEU A 45 1.97 8.86 -23.93
C LEU A 45 2.44 9.63 -22.69
N LEU A 46 1.53 10.15 -21.88
CA LEU A 46 1.90 10.88 -20.66
C LEU A 46 2.63 9.98 -19.64
N LYS A 47 2.15 8.77 -19.42
CA LYS A 47 2.80 7.79 -18.51
C LYS A 47 4.18 7.37 -19.03
N ALA A 48 4.36 7.23 -20.34
CA ALA A 48 5.64 6.89 -20.96
C ALA A 48 6.62 8.07 -20.90
N MET A 49 6.16 9.29 -21.19
CA MET A 49 6.98 10.50 -21.08
C MET A 49 7.50 10.74 -19.65
N THR A 50 6.71 10.36 -18.64
CA THR A 50 7.12 10.45 -17.22
C THR A 50 7.89 9.21 -16.73
N ARG A 51 8.14 8.22 -17.58
CA ARG A 51 8.80 6.96 -17.21
C ARG A 51 8.08 6.20 -16.08
N ILE A 52 6.79 6.44 -15.92
CA ILE A 52 5.92 5.67 -15.00
C ILE A 52 5.79 4.24 -15.52
N ILE A 53 5.60 4.07 -16.83
CA ILE A 53 5.58 2.77 -17.51
C ILE A 53 6.88 2.52 -18.28
N LYS A 54 7.21 1.25 -18.54
CA LYS A 54 8.36 0.87 -19.36
C LYS A 54 8.12 1.25 -20.82
N CYS A 55 9.08 1.94 -21.43
CA CYS A 55 9.00 2.37 -22.82
C CYS A 55 10.40 2.44 -23.45
N GLY A 56 10.46 2.27 -24.79
CA GLY A 56 11.63 2.59 -25.62
C GLY A 56 11.72 4.08 -25.89
N GLY A 57 12.81 4.52 -26.55
CA GLY A 57 13.04 5.91 -26.90
C GLY A 57 13.64 6.77 -25.79
N GLU A 58 13.70 8.07 -26.02
CA GLU A 58 14.35 9.04 -25.14
C GLU A 58 13.37 10.10 -24.63
N THR A 59 13.57 10.52 -23.38
CA THR A 59 12.78 11.57 -22.76
C THR A 59 13.69 12.63 -22.17
N PHE A 60 13.29 13.89 -22.29
CA PHE A 60 14.08 15.05 -21.90
C PHE A 60 13.27 16.01 -21.04
N PHE A 61 13.92 16.55 -20.01
CA PHE A 61 13.41 17.65 -19.21
C PHE A 61 14.36 18.83 -19.28
N CYS A 62 13.93 19.98 -19.79
CA CYS A 62 14.77 21.15 -20.04
C CYS A 62 16.05 20.84 -20.83
N GLY A 63 15.97 19.92 -21.80
CA GLY A 63 17.11 19.50 -22.62
C GLY A 63 17.97 18.40 -22.01
N GLU A 64 17.82 18.09 -20.72
CA GLU A 64 18.53 17.00 -20.07
C GLU A 64 17.79 15.68 -20.22
N LYS A 65 18.49 14.63 -20.66
CA LYS A 65 17.93 13.27 -20.79
C LYS A 65 17.75 12.64 -19.41
N PHE A 66 16.61 12.00 -19.19
CA PHE A 66 16.34 11.21 -18.00
C PHE A 66 15.82 9.81 -18.35
N GLY A 67 16.04 8.86 -17.44
CA GLY A 67 15.69 7.45 -17.68
C GLY A 67 14.69 6.87 -16.69
N ARG A 68 14.48 7.53 -15.54
CA ARG A 68 13.63 7.03 -14.46
C ARG A 68 12.66 8.10 -13.99
N SER A 69 11.47 7.68 -13.53
CA SER A 69 10.49 8.61 -12.96
C SER A 69 11.01 9.32 -11.70
N GLU A 70 11.95 8.69 -10.97
CA GLU A 70 12.57 9.29 -9.79
C GLU A 70 13.38 10.57 -10.12
N ASP A 71 13.89 10.69 -11.35
CA ASP A 71 14.63 11.87 -11.84
C ASP A 71 13.70 13.10 -12.00
N LEU A 72 12.38 12.87 -12.03
CA LEU A 72 11.34 13.88 -12.19
C LEU A 72 10.70 14.34 -10.87
N VAL A 73 11.08 13.74 -9.74
CA VAL A 73 10.55 14.12 -8.42
C VAL A 73 10.76 15.62 -8.18
N GLY A 74 9.68 16.33 -7.85
CA GLY A 74 9.67 17.79 -7.67
C GLY A 74 9.76 18.61 -8.96
N LYS A 75 10.00 17.99 -10.12
CA LYS A 75 10.05 18.64 -11.43
C LYS A 75 8.73 18.52 -12.20
N VAL A 76 8.03 17.41 -12.01
CA VAL A 76 6.77 17.11 -12.70
C VAL A 76 5.74 16.61 -11.69
N GLY A 77 4.55 17.20 -11.72
CA GLY A 77 3.35 16.66 -11.08
C GLY A 77 2.52 15.86 -12.09
N TYR A 78 1.91 14.78 -11.66
CA TYR A 78 1.03 13.95 -12.47
C TYR A 78 -0.33 13.78 -11.77
N ALA A 79 -1.33 14.51 -12.24
CA ALA A 79 -2.72 14.39 -11.79
C ALA A 79 -3.43 13.29 -12.61
N PRO A 80 -3.69 12.11 -12.03
CA PRO A 80 -4.34 11.00 -12.72
C PRO A 80 -5.84 11.24 -12.87
N GLN A 81 -6.49 10.46 -13.74
CA GLN A 81 -7.93 10.48 -13.98
C GLN A 81 -8.74 10.30 -12.68
N PHE A 82 -8.30 9.45 -11.77
CA PHE A 82 -8.93 9.25 -10.47
C PHE A 82 -8.05 9.77 -9.35
N THR A 83 -8.63 10.59 -8.48
CA THR A 83 -7.90 11.16 -7.33
C THR A 83 -7.68 10.11 -6.27
N CYS A 84 -6.43 9.84 -5.92
CA CYS A 84 -6.04 8.95 -4.85
C CYS A 84 -5.79 9.74 -3.57
N ALA A 85 -6.68 9.63 -2.58
CA ALA A 85 -6.54 10.24 -1.27
C ALA A 85 -7.25 9.39 -0.22
N HIS A 86 -6.82 9.47 1.06
CA HIS A 86 -7.48 8.74 2.13
C HIS A 86 -8.87 9.30 2.42
N PRO A 87 -9.96 8.50 2.34
CA PRO A 87 -11.33 8.97 2.54
C PRO A 87 -11.55 9.64 3.91
N LYS A 88 -10.92 9.11 4.96
CA LYS A 88 -11.05 9.55 6.36
C LYS A 88 -10.11 10.71 6.77
N LEU A 89 -9.36 11.30 5.84
CA LEU A 89 -8.63 12.55 6.09
C LEU A 89 -9.46 13.75 5.69
N THR A 90 -9.21 14.92 6.33
CA THR A 90 -9.79 16.19 5.86
C THR A 90 -9.02 16.69 4.64
N VAL A 91 -9.64 17.60 3.92
CA VAL A 91 -9.04 18.27 2.74
C VAL A 91 -7.71 18.92 3.10
N LEU A 92 -7.68 19.68 4.23
CA LEU A 92 -6.46 20.31 4.72
C LEU A 92 -5.39 19.29 5.13
N GLU A 93 -5.77 18.25 5.88
CA GLU A 93 -4.85 17.19 6.30
C GLU A 93 -4.20 16.45 5.13
N THR A 94 -4.96 16.22 4.06
CA THR A 94 -4.46 15.58 2.84
C THR A 94 -3.34 16.40 2.21
N LEU A 95 -3.53 17.72 2.04
CA LEU A 95 -2.50 18.60 1.49
C LEU A 95 -1.30 18.77 2.42
N VAL A 96 -1.53 18.89 3.73
CA VAL A 96 -0.45 18.98 4.71
C VAL A 96 0.43 17.72 4.67
N ASN A 97 -0.17 16.53 4.53
CA ASN A 97 0.58 15.28 4.40
C ASN A 97 1.36 15.23 3.07
N ALA A 98 0.75 15.63 1.96
CA ALA A 98 1.43 15.68 0.66
C ALA A 98 2.65 16.62 0.70
N ILE A 99 2.53 17.81 1.30
CA ILE A 99 3.64 18.75 1.47
C ILE A 99 4.76 18.15 2.35
N LYS A 100 4.41 17.56 3.50
CA LYS A 100 5.40 16.94 4.40
C LYS A 100 6.16 15.77 3.77
N ILE A 101 5.58 15.11 2.77
CA ILE A 101 6.22 14.01 2.04
C ILE A 101 7.12 14.55 0.92
N SER A 102 6.73 15.66 0.27
CA SER A 102 7.35 16.14 -0.97
C SER A 102 8.35 17.29 -0.78
N ASP A 103 8.20 18.14 0.25
CA ASP A 103 9.02 19.36 0.42
C ASP A 103 9.56 19.54 1.84
N ALA A 104 10.90 19.48 1.98
CA ALA A 104 11.61 19.72 3.24
C ALA A 104 11.78 21.20 3.56
N SER A 105 11.76 22.06 2.57
CA SER A 105 12.03 23.49 2.74
C SER A 105 10.87 24.23 3.40
N GLU A 106 9.66 23.63 3.36
CA GLU A 106 8.45 24.24 3.88
C GLU A 106 8.29 24.02 5.39
N LYS A 107 8.68 25.03 6.17
CA LYS A 107 8.56 25.01 7.64
C LYS A 107 7.12 25.06 8.12
N ASN A 108 6.19 25.64 7.35
CA ASN A 108 4.78 25.77 7.68
C ASN A 108 3.87 25.13 6.63
N ALA A 109 3.85 23.80 6.61
CA ALA A 109 3.03 23.03 5.67
C ALA A 109 1.53 23.39 5.73
N ALA A 110 1.00 23.79 6.89
CA ALA A 110 -0.40 24.19 7.02
C ALA A 110 -0.70 25.51 6.32
N SER A 111 0.19 26.51 6.42
CA SER A 111 0.03 27.78 5.70
C SER A 111 0.07 27.59 4.20
N ARG A 112 1.02 26.77 3.71
CA ARG A 112 1.11 26.44 2.28
C ARG A 112 -0.10 25.66 1.80
N ALA A 113 -0.58 24.67 2.56
CA ALA A 113 -1.79 23.93 2.24
C ALA A 113 -3.00 24.85 2.07
N ARG A 114 -3.17 25.85 2.94
CA ARG A 114 -4.25 26.86 2.80
C ARG A 114 -4.11 27.70 1.53
N LYS A 115 -2.88 28.12 1.15
CA LYS A 115 -2.66 28.81 -0.12
C LYS A 115 -3.04 27.95 -1.32
N ILE A 116 -2.69 26.65 -1.29
CA ILE A 116 -3.10 25.71 -2.34
C ILE A 116 -4.63 25.59 -2.37
N LEU A 117 -5.30 25.49 -1.19
CA LEU A 117 -6.76 25.46 -1.12
C LEU A 117 -7.42 26.68 -1.75
N GLN A 118 -6.88 27.87 -1.51
CA GLN A 118 -7.33 29.09 -2.17
C GLN A 118 -7.15 29.04 -3.69
N THR A 119 -5.98 28.54 -4.14
CA THR A 119 -5.70 28.42 -5.59
C THR A 119 -6.67 27.47 -6.30
N ILE A 120 -7.06 26.37 -5.65
CA ILE A 120 -7.99 25.37 -6.23
C ILE A 120 -9.46 25.63 -5.85
N GLY A 121 -9.77 26.72 -5.13
CA GLY A 121 -11.12 27.12 -4.72
C GLY A 121 -11.79 26.15 -3.75
N LEU A 122 -11.04 25.59 -2.79
CA LEU A 122 -11.55 24.66 -1.77
C LEU A 122 -11.28 25.12 -0.32
N ASP A 123 -10.96 26.39 -0.11
CA ASP A 123 -10.68 26.96 1.22
C ASP A 123 -11.87 26.83 2.18
N ALA A 124 -13.11 27.07 1.71
CA ALA A 124 -14.33 26.87 2.50
C ALA A 124 -14.60 25.40 2.89
N HIS A 125 -13.88 24.45 2.32
CA HIS A 125 -14.05 23.00 2.55
C HIS A 125 -12.88 22.35 3.27
N SER A 126 -11.98 23.13 3.86
CA SER A 126 -10.75 22.67 4.52
C SER A 126 -10.94 21.53 5.51
N ASP A 127 -12.02 21.57 6.28
CA ASP A 127 -12.30 20.65 7.38
C ASP A 127 -13.22 19.46 6.98
N LYS A 128 -13.73 19.47 5.73
CA LYS A 128 -14.51 18.35 5.22
C LYS A 128 -13.65 17.12 5.00
N LEU A 129 -14.22 15.93 5.25
CA LEU A 129 -13.58 14.66 4.90
C LEU A 129 -13.57 14.46 3.38
N ILE A 130 -12.52 13.82 2.88
CA ILE A 130 -12.38 13.53 1.44
C ILE A 130 -13.58 12.73 0.91
N GLU A 131 -14.10 11.76 1.68
CA GLU A 131 -15.26 10.95 1.29
C GLU A 131 -16.56 11.73 1.13
N SER A 132 -16.65 12.94 1.67
CA SER A 132 -17.85 13.82 1.58
C SER A 132 -17.79 14.82 0.41
N LEU A 133 -16.72 14.80 -0.40
CA LEU A 133 -16.53 15.72 -1.50
C LEU A 133 -17.31 15.28 -2.75
N SER A 134 -17.81 16.27 -3.52
CA SER A 134 -18.33 16.02 -4.86
C SER A 134 -17.22 15.62 -5.84
N GLY A 135 -17.57 15.02 -6.98
CA GLY A 135 -16.61 14.63 -8.02
C GLY A 135 -15.70 15.78 -8.46
N GLY A 136 -16.26 16.97 -8.67
CA GLY A 136 -15.48 18.16 -9.04
C GLY A 136 -14.55 18.63 -7.93
N GLN A 137 -15.00 18.61 -6.67
CA GLN A 137 -14.16 18.93 -5.53
C GLN A 137 -13.03 17.91 -5.36
N LEU A 138 -13.31 16.63 -5.59
CA LEU A 138 -12.31 15.56 -5.54
C LEU A 138 -11.24 15.73 -6.63
N ARG A 139 -11.62 16.17 -7.85
CA ARG A 139 -10.66 16.49 -8.91
C ARG A 139 -9.76 17.67 -8.53
N ARG A 140 -10.34 18.72 -7.95
CA ARG A 140 -9.56 19.88 -7.49
C ARG A 140 -8.57 19.52 -6.39
N ILE A 141 -8.95 18.69 -5.41
CA ILE A 141 -7.98 18.23 -4.40
C ILE A 141 -6.88 17.37 -5.03
N GLY A 142 -7.18 16.55 -6.06
CA GLY A 142 -6.19 15.84 -6.85
C GLY A 142 -5.13 16.76 -7.45
N LEU A 143 -5.57 17.86 -8.05
CA LEU A 143 -4.67 18.92 -8.55
C LEU A 143 -3.89 19.58 -7.40
N GLY A 144 -4.54 19.87 -6.27
CA GLY A 144 -3.89 20.44 -5.09
C GLY A 144 -2.78 19.57 -4.53
N ILE A 145 -2.94 18.24 -4.54
CA ILE A 145 -1.91 17.30 -4.12
C ILE A 145 -0.66 17.41 -5.02
N GLU A 146 -0.84 17.58 -6.32
CA GLU A 146 0.31 17.76 -7.25
C GLU A 146 1.02 19.10 -7.03
N LEU A 147 0.30 20.13 -6.64
CA LEU A 147 0.87 21.43 -6.31
C LEU A 147 1.66 21.44 -4.98
N ALA A 148 1.55 20.37 -4.17
CA ALA A 148 2.26 20.25 -2.91
C ALA A 148 3.79 20.33 -3.07
N ALA A 149 4.35 19.77 -4.15
CA ALA A 149 5.77 19.83 -4.49
C ALA A 149 6.16 21.08 -5.31
N ASP A 150 5.21 21.95 -5.65
CA ASP A 150 5.38 23.12 -6.53
C ASP A 150 6.11 22.82 -7.86
N PRO A 151 5.73 21.79 -8.58
CA PRO A 151 6.45 21.39 -9.78
C PRO A 151 6.32 22.45 -10.89
N PRO A 152 7.38 22.68 -11.69
CA PRO A 152 7.33 23.59 -12.84
C PRO A 152 6.50 23.04 -14.01
N ALA A 153 6.23 21.75 -14.05
CA ALA A 153 5.38 21.10 -15.06
C ALA A 153 4.30 20.23 -14.42
N LEU A 154 3.08 20.27 -14.98
CA LEU A 154 1.93 19.48 -14.55
C LEU A 154 1.38 18.66 -15.73
N PHE A 155 1.27 17.37 -15.55
CA PHE A 155 0.49 16.48 -16.39
C PHE A 155 -0.89 16.27 -15.78
N CYS A 156 -1.93 16.52 -16.55
CA CYS A 156 -3.34 16.39 -16.15
C CYS A 156 -4.01 15.36 -17.06
N ASP A 157 -4.22 14.15 -16.53
CA ASP A 157 -4.84 13.06 -17.26
C ASP A 157 -6.36 13.10 -17.03
N GLU A 158 -7.09 13.67 -17.99
CA GLU A 158 -8.56 13.78 -18.00
C GLU A 158 -9.17 14.41 -16.73
N VAL A 159 -8.50 15.39 -16.13
CA VAL A 159 -8.96 16.03 -14.86
C VAL A 159 -10.29 16.75 -14.98
N THR A 160 -10.77 17.03 -16.21
CA THR A 160 -12.07 17.68 -16.48
C THR A 160 -13.14 16.68 -16.93
N SER A 161 -12.81 15.43 -17.19
CA SER A 161 -13.75 14.43 -17.69
C SER A 161 -14.87 14.12 -16.70
N GLY A 162 -16.13 14.08 -17.18
CA GLY A 162 -17.30 13.76 -16.39
C GLY A 162 -17.76 14.85 -15.42
N LEU A 163 -17.27 16.08 -15.57
CA LEU A 163 -17.71 17.24 -14.80
C LEU A 163 -18.81 18.01 -15.51
N ASP A 164 -19.60 18.75 -14.73
CA ASP A 164 -20.51 19.74 -15.27
C ASP A 164 -19.74 20.92 -15.91
N PRO A 165 -20.33 21.66 -16.85
CA PRO A 165 -19.64 22.72 -17.59
C PRO A 165 -19.05 23.84 -16.71
N LEU A 166 -19.66 24.15 -15.57
CA LEU A 166 -19.14 25.17 -14.63
C LEU A 166 -17.89 24.68 -13.91
N SER A 167 -17.92 23.45 -13.44
CA SER A 167 -16.77 22.81 -12.79
C SER A 167 -15.60 22.61 -13.76
N GLU A 168 -15.88 22.21 -15.02
CA GLU A 168 -14.88 22.11 -16.09
C GLU A 168 -14.19 23.44 -16.34
N ASN A 169 -14.97 24.51 -16.59
CA ASN A 169 -14.43 25.85 -16.82
C ASN A 169 -13.57 26.32 -15.64
N SER A 170 -14.04 26.14 -14.42
CA SER A 170 -13.31 26.58 -13.21
C SER A 170 -11.97 25.86 -13.05
N ILE A 171 -11.86 24.57 -13.43
CA ILE A 171 -10.57 23.84 -13.41
C ILE A 171 -9.66 24.39 -14.52
N LEU A 172 -10.16 24.59 -15.75
CA LEU A 172 -9.38 25.15 -16.86
C LEU A 172 -8.86 26.57 -16.53
N GLU A 173 -9.69 27.43 -15.93
CA GLU A 173 -9.28 28.77 -15.45
C GLU A 173 -8.18 28.67 -14.39
N THR A 174 -8.30 27.73 -13.43
CA THR A 174 -7.26 27.48 -12.42
C THR A 174 -5.95 27.08 -13.09
N LEU A 175 -5.96 26.13 -14.05
CA LEU A 175 -4.79 25.69 -14.79
C LEU A 175 -4.18 26.81 -15.64
N SER A 176 -5.02 27.62 -16.30
CA SER A 176 -4.58 28.82 -17.06
C SER A 176 -3.90 29.83 -16.15
N SER A 177 -4.46 30.07 -14.95
CA SER A 177 -3.85 30.96 -13.97
C SER A 177 -2.47 30.49 -13.51
N LEU A 178 -2.29 29.19 -13.31
CA LEU A 178 -0.99 28.58 -12.98
C LEU A 178 0.05 28.79 -14.08
N CYS A 179 -0.37 28.74 -15.35
CA CYS A 179 0.54 29.06 -16.46
C CYS A 179 0.90 30.53 -16.51
N ARG A 180 -0.10 31.43 -16.45
CA ARG A 180 0.10 32.88 -16.66
C ARG A 180 0.76 33.57 -15.45
N ARG A 181 0.37 33.19 -14.21
CA ARG A 181 0.88 33.85 -12.99
C ARG A 181 2.15 33.17 -12.45
N ASP A 182 2.16 31.83 -12.42
CA ASP A 182 3.22 31.07 -11.80
C ASP A 182 4.26 30.56 -12.81
N GLY A 183 4.02 30.75 -14.12
CA GLY A 183 4.94 30.33 -15.19
C GLY A 183 5.07 28.82 -15.30
N LYS A 184 4.05 28.06 -14.90
CA LYS A 184 4.05 26.60 -15.00
C LYS A 184 3.73 26.15 -16.43
N THR A 185 4.22 24.98 -16.81
CA THR A 185 3.84 24.31 -18.05
C THR A 185 2.77 23.27 -17.70
N VAL A 186 1.59 23.37 -18.32
CA VAL A 186 0.49 22.43 -18.08
C VAL A 186 0.24 21.63 -19.34
N ILE A 187 0.14 20.31 -19.22
CA ILE A 187 -0.17 19.37 -20.29
C ILE A 187 -1.43 18.61 -19.89
N CYS A 188 -2.54 18.84 -20.60
CA CYS A 188 -3.82 18.24 -20.30
C CYS A 188 -4.31 17.32 -21.40
N ILE A 189 -4.74 16.11 -21.05
CA ILE A 189 -5.61 15.31 -21.89
C ILE A 189 -7.03 15.84 -21.73
N ILE A 190 -7.65 16.22 -22.85
CA ILE A 190 -9.04 16.68 -22.90
C ILE A 190 -9.85 15.91 -23.92
N HIS A 191 -11.14 15.76 -23.66
CA HIS A 191 -12.11 15.16 -24.58
C HIS A 191 -13.02 16.21 -25.23
N ASN A 192 -13.26 17.32 -24.53
CA ASN A 192 -14.13 18.38 -25.00
C ASN A 192 -13.37 19.35 -25.92
N LEU A 193 -13.45 19.13 -27.23
CA LEU A 193 -12.76 19.95 -28.22
C LEU A 193 -13.28 21.40 -28.28
N ALA A 194 -14.48 21.69 -27.75
CA ALA A 194 -14.99 23.06 -27.66
C ALA A 194 -14.21 23.93 -26.66
N LYS A 195 -13.30 23.35 -25.86
CA LYS A 195 -12.46 24.04 -24.87
C LYS A 195 -11.03 24.29 -25.38
N LEU A 196 -10.72 24.02 -26.62
CA LEU A 196 -9.37 24.21 -27.17
C LEU A 196 -8.87 25.67 -27.09
N ASP A 197 -9.76 26.64 -27.04
CA ASP A 197 -9.42 28.08 -26.88
C ASP A 197 -8.70 28.42 -25.57
N TYR A 198 -8.76 27.51 -24.54
CA TYR A 198 -7.99 27.69 -23.32
C TYR A 198 -6.51 27.32 -23.49
N PHE A 199 -6.12 26.67 -24.61
CA PHE A 199 -4.81 26.09 -24.79
C PHE A 199 -3.95 26.85 -25.81
N ASP A 200 -2.65 26.92 -25.51
CA ASP A 200 -1.66 27.59 -26.35
C ASP A 200 -1.00 26.63 -27.37
N GLY A 201 -1.14 25.33 -27.14
CA GLY A 201 -0.60 24.28 -28.01
C GLY A 201 -1.48 23.04 -28.00
N VAL A 202 -1.55 22.34 -29.11
CA VAL A 202 -2.36 21.13 -29.30
C VAL A 202 -1.50 20.03 -29.89
N THR A 203 -1.60 18.83 -29.33
CA THR A 203 -0.99 17.61 -29.83
C THR A 203 -2.09 16.60 -30.15
N VAL A 204 -2.17 16.14 -31.40
CA VAL A 204 -3.15 15.15 -31.83
C VAL A 204 -2.51 13.77 -31.87
N VAL A 205 -3.07 12.82 -31.13
CA VAL A 205 -2.65 11.41 -31.09
C VAL A 205 -3.73 10.58 -31.80
N PHE A 206 -3.31 9.76 -32.76
CA PHE A 206 -4.19 8.88 -33.51
C PHE A 206 -3.53 7.52 -33.72
N GLU A 207 -4.19 6.43 -33.36
CA GLU A 207 -3.71 5.03 -33.45
C GLU A 207 -2.26 4.81 -32.92
N GLY A 208 -1.90 5.46 -31.83
CA GLY A 208 -0.57 5.32 -31.22
C GLY A 208 0.52 6.22 -31.80
N GLU A 209 0.21 7.06 -32.74
CA GLU A 209 1.13 8.01 -33.37
C GLU A 209 0.73 9.46 -33.10
N VAL A 210 1.71 10.37 -33.09
CA VAL A 210 1.46 11.82 -33.02
C VAL A 210 1.36 12.32 -34.45
N VAL A 211 0.15 12.69 -34.90
CA VAL A 211 -0.10 13.11 -36.28
C VAL A 211 -0.03 14.62 -36.48
N PHE A 212 -0.18 15.40 -35.40
CA PHE A 212 -0.10 16.87 -35.47
C PHE A 212 0.41 17.43 -34.11
N GLN A 213 1.20 18.49 -34.19
CA GLN A 213 1.53 19.35 -33.09
C GLN A 213 1.68 20.79 -33.56
N GLY A 214 0.92 21.72 -32.96
CA GLY A 214 0.89 23.13 -33.34
C GLY A 214 -0.03 23.96 -32.45
N SER A 215 -0.45 25.14 -32.89
CA SER A 215 -1.42 25.96 -32.19
C SER A 215 -2.87 25.51 -32.51
N PRO A 216 -3.88 25.87 -31.69
CA PRO A 216 -5.30 25.61 -32.00
C PRO A 216 -5.74 26.23 -33.33
N GLU A 217 -5.17 27.37 -33.72
CA GLU A 217 -5.45 28.06 -34.95
C GLU A 217 -4.95 27.28 -36.18
N GLU A 218 -3.74 26.72 -36.10
CA GLU A 218 -3.14 25.88 -37.14
C GLU A 218 -3.86 24.52 -37.30
N LEU A 219 -4.52 24.02 -36.24
CA LEU A 219 -5.24 22.75 -36.27
C LEU A 219 -6.32 22.73 -37.39
N ASN A 220 -7.19 23.75 -37.41
CA ASN A 220 -8.30 23.80 -38.35
C ASN A 220 -7.79 23.84 -39.81
N GLY A 221 -6.73 24.63 -40.07
CA GLY A 221 -6.10 24.71 -41.38
C GLY A 221 -5.44 23.40 -41.83
N HIS A 222 -4.74 22.71 -40.90
CA HIS A 222 -4.05 21.46 -41.21
C HIS A 222 -5.01 20.30 -41.54
N PHE A 223 -6.11 20.18 -40.80
CA PHE A 223 -7.10 19.14 -40.98
C PHE A 223 -8.21 19.53 -41.98
N GLU A 224 -8.18 20.75 -42.53
CA GLU A 224 -9.16 21.27 -43.49
C GLU A 224 -10.59 21.22 -42.91
N ILE A 225 -10.76 21.61 -41.63
CA ILE A 225 -12.03 21.57 -40.90
C ILE A 225 -12.50 22.97 -40.48
N ASP A 226 -13.82 23.19 -40.50
CA ASP A 226 -14.43 24.45 -40.04
C ASP A 226 -14.52 24.55 -38.53
N SER A 227 -14.51 23.38 -37.83
CA SER A 227 -14.63 23.30 -36.38
C SER A 227 -13.80 22.13 -35.83
N PRO A 228 -13.11 22.31 -34.72
CA PRO A 228 -12.38 21.22 -34.04
C PRO A 228 -13.25 19.99 -33.76
N LEU A 229 -14.57 20.14 -33.63
CA LEU A 229 -15.51 19.05 -33.36
C LEU A 229 -15.54 17.97 -34.43
N LYS A 230 -15.20 18.34 -35.70
CA LYS A 230 -15.14 17.42 -36.85
C LYS A 230 -13.81 16.65 -36.93
N LEU A 231 -12.85 16.93 -36.05
CA LEU A 231 -11.50 16.37 -36.13
C LEU A 231 -11.49 14.84 -36.18
N TYR A 232 -12.25 14.19 -35.32
CA TYR A 232 -12.23 12.72 -35.23
C TYR A 232 -12.86 12.04 -36.45
N ASP A 233 -13.84 12.67 -37.07
CA ASP A 233 -14.46 12.16 -38.28
C ASP A 233 -13.44 12.16 -39.44
N VAL A 234 -12.74 13.28 -39.60
CA VAL A 234 -11.73 13.46 -40.68
C VAL A 234 -10.50 12.56 -40.43
N LEU A 235 -10.09 12.35 -39.16
CA LEU A 235 -9.02 11.42 -38.82
C LEU A 235 -9.34 9.99 -39.27
N ASN A 236 -10.56 9.53 -38.99
CA ASN A 236 -11.00 8.18 -39.32
C ASN A 236 -11.23 8.02 -40.86
N GLU A 237 -11.72 9.05 -41.56
CA GLU A 237 -12.00 9.01 -42.98
C GLU A 237 -10.74 8.82 -43.83
N LYS A 238 -9.67 9.59 -43.54
CA LYS A 238 -8.41 9.57 -44.31
C LYS A 238 -7.41 8.52 -43.84
N GLY A 239 -7.53 8.05 -42.61
CA GLY A 239 -6.68 7.00 -42.00
C GLY A 239 -5.27 7.46 -41.58
N LEU A 240 -4.57 6.60 -40.83
CA LEU A 240 -3.30 6.94 -40.17
C LEU A 240 -2.18 7.27 -41.19
N GLU A 241 -2.00 6.45 -42.22
CA GLU A 241 -0.89 6.62 -43.20
C GLU A 241 -0.93 7.97 -43.90
N TYR A 242 -2.13 8.45 -44.25
CA TYR A 242 -2.32 9.76 -44.82
C TYR A 242 -1.83 10.87 -43.90
N TRP A 243 -2.18 10.81 -42.59
CA TRP A 243 -1.83 11.87 -41.65
C TRP A 243 -0.34 11.82 -41.24
N ILE A 244 0.29 10.65 -41.23
CA ILE A 244 1.74 10.53 -41.03
C ILE A 244 2.46 11.20 -42.22
N SER A 245 2.02 11.01 -43.47
CA SER A 245 2.66 11.61 -44.63
C SER A 245 2.54 13.14 -44.67
N LYS A 246 1.47 13.71 -44.09
CA LYS A 246 1.22 15.15 -43.99
C LYS A 246 1.69 15.79 -42.68
N ARG A 247 2.34 15.02 -41.78
CA ARG A 247 2.78 15.50 -40.46
C ARG A 247 3.66 16.75 -40.59
N PRO A 248 3.32 17.87 -39.91
CA PRO A 248 4.15 19.04 -39.91
C PRO A 248 5.45 18.79 -39.12
N PRO A 249 6.54 19.54 -39.40
CA PRO A 249 7.75 19.45 -38.61
C PRO A 249 7.44 19.81 -37.15
N LEU A 250 8.08 19.08 -36.20
CA LEU A 250 7.88 19.34 -34.77
C LEU A 250 8.33 20.75 -34.41
N PRO A 251 7.56 21.48 -33.60
CA PRO A 251 7.96 22.78 -33.08
C PRO A 251 9.25 22.67 -32.27
N ASP A 252 10.23 23.51 -32.57
CA ASP A 252 11.48 23.59 -31.81
C ASP A 252 11.39 24.67 -30.73
N TYR A 253 11.19 24.26 -29.50
CA TYR A 253 11.18 25.13 -28.32
C TYR A 253 12.54 25.18 -27.59
N SER A 254 13.64 24.72 -28.18
CA SER A 254 14.95 24.61 -27.52
C SER A 254 15.46 25.95 -26.99
N ALA A 255 15.27 27.04 -27.75
CA ALA A 255 15.65 28.39 -27.34
C ALA A 255 14.81 28.90 -26.14
N GLU A 256 13.52 28.53 -26.08
CA GLU A 256 12.65 28.90 -24.96
C GLU A 256 12.97 28.05 -23.71
N TYR A 257 13.39 26.80 -23.88
CA TYR A 257 13.84 25.94 -22.79
C TYR A 257 15.13 26.48 -22.13
N ALA A 258 16.08 26.96 -22.94
CA ALA A 258 17.31 27.54 -22.45
C ALA A 258 17.07 28.83 -21.63
N ARG A 259 16.07 29.62 -21.97
CA ARG A 259 15.66 30.83 -21.23
C ARG A 259 14.84 30.51 -19.97
N SER A 260 14.21 29.35 -19.92
CA SER A 260 13.40 28.88 -18.80
C SER A 260 14.29 28.22 -17.75
N LYS A 261 15.09 29.01 -16.99
CA LYS A 261 15.81 28.44 -15.83
C LYS A 261 14.81 27.76 -14.92
N PRO A 262 14.99 26.48 -14.58
CA PRO A 262 14.10 25.80 -13.65
C PRO A 262 14.07 26.56 -12.33
N ARG A 263 12.86 26.89 -11.85
CA ARG A 263 12.65 27.38 -10.48
C ARG A 263 13.30 26.36 -9.54
N LYS A 264 13.84 26.79 -8.38
CA LYS A 264 14.35 25.85 -7.36
C LYS A 264 13.29 24.77 -7.13
N THR A 265 13.62 23.55 -7.46
CA THR A 265 12.76 22.40 -7.17
C THR A 265 12.69 22.20 -5.66
N ALA A 266 11.54 21.76 -5.16
CA ALA A 266 11.37 21.44 -3.75
C ALA A 266 12.44 20.45 -3.28
N GLU A 267 13.04 20.71 -2.12
CA GLU A 267 14.02 19.80 -1.54
C GLU A 267 13.29 18.59 -0.92
N ARG A 268 13.66 17.40 -1.35
CA ARG A 268 13.08 16.16 -0.86
C ARG A 268 13.33 16.00 0.65
N PRO A 269 12.30 15.77 1.48
CA PRO A 269 12.44 15.59 2.91
C PRO A 269 13.37 14.44 3.28
N GLY A 270 14.06 14.59 4.42
CA GLY A 270 14.85 13.51 5.01
C GLY A 270 13.97 12.30 5.36
N ALA A 271 14.59 11.12 5.41
CA ALA A 271 13.88 9.87 5.70
C ALA A 271 13.07 9.91 7.01
N PHE A 272 13.65 10.50 8.05
CA PHE A 272 13.00 10.62 9.36
C PHE A 272 11.76 11.52 9.32
N GLY A 273 11.81 12.63 8.54
CA GLY A 273 10.66 13.52 8.33
C GLY A 273 9.51 12.81 7.64
N GLN A 274 9.80 12.06 6.56
CA GLN A 274 8.81 11.25 5.87
C GLN A 274 8.22 10.15 6.78
N LEU A 275 9.07 9.43 7.52
CA LEU A 275 8.62 8.38 8.45
C LEU A 275 7.67 8.95 9.51
N ARG A 276 8.03 10.08 10.14
CA ARG A 276 7.17 10.75 11.13
C ARG A 276 5.83 11.17 10.54
N ALA A 277 5.82 11.70 9.31
CA ALA A 277 4.59 12.10 8.62
C ALA A 277 3.68 10.89 8.37
N LEU A 278 4.24 9.78 7.87
CA LEU A 278 3.49 8.54 7.60
C LEU A 278 2.94 7.90 8.87
N LEU A 279 3.74 7.77 9.92
CA LEU A 279 3.29 7.21 11.20
C LEU A 279 2.21 8.09 11.83
N SER A 280 2.40 9.41 11.86
CA SER A 280 1.38 10.34 12.37
C SER A 280 0.06 10.21 11.60
N ARG A 281 0.11 10.10 10.26
CA ARG A 281 -1.05 9.85 9.41
C ARG A 281 -1.70 8.51 9.74
N ARG A 282 -0.91 7.45 9.89
CA ARG A 282 -1.43 6.10 10.18
C ARG A 282 -2.12 6.03 11.54
N PHE A 283 -1.54 6.62 12.58
CA PHE A 283 -2.19 6.72 13.89
C PHE A 283 -3.50 7.50 13.83
N LYS A 284 -3.53 8.62 13.12
CA LYS A 284 -4.75 9.42 12.92
C LYS A 284 -5.87 8.62 12.25
N LEU A 285 -5.54 7.90 11.18
CA LEU A 285 -6.49 7.05 10.46
C LEU A 285 -7.01 5.91 11.35
N PHE A 286 -6.12 5.28 12.11
CA PHE A 286 -6.48 4.19 13.02
C PHE A 286 -7.53 4.62 14.07
N PHE A 287 -7.34 5.78 14.72
CA PHE A 287 -8.27 6.28 15.73
C PHE A 287 -9.53 6.92 15.14
N ARG A 288 -9.50 7.36 13.90
CA ARG A 288 -10.66 7.99 13.23
C ARG A 288 -11.59 6.97 12.57
N ASP A 289 -11.08 5.83 12.18
CA ASP A 289 -11.90 4.74 11.63
C ASP A 289 -12.53 3.93 12.76
N ALA A 290 -13.72 4.35 13.20
CA ALA A 290 -14.44 3.70 14.29
C ALA A 290 -14.73 2.21 14.00
N GLY A 291 -15.02 1.82 12.76
CA GLY A 291 -15.28 0.44 12.38
C GLY A 291 -14.03 -0.43 12.54
N TYR A 292 -12.89 0.04 12.04
CA TYR A 292 -11.62 -0.68 12.17
C TYR A 292 -11.14 -0.72 13.64
N LEU A 293 -11.30 0.38 14.38
CA LEU A 293 -10.92 0.45 15.79
C LEU A 293 -11.76 -0.50 16.65
N THR A 294 -13.09 -0.50 16.49
CA THR A 294 -13.99 -1.38 17.27
C THR A 294 -13.75 -2.84 16.95
N LEU A 295 -13.55 -3.21 15.67
CA LEU A 295 -13.21 -4.57 15.29
C LEU A 295 -11.86 -5.00 15.91
N THR A 296 -10.85 -4.16 15.81
CA THR A 296 -9.53 -4.44 16.39
C THR A 296 -9.60 -4.58 17.92
N ALA A 297 -10.35 -3.72 18.59
CA ALA A 297 -10.59 -3.81 20.04
C ALA A 297 -11.36 -5.08 20.41
N ALA A 298 -12.45 -5.41 19.70
CA ALA A 298 -13.23 -6.61 19.94
C ALA A 298 -12.38 -7.89 19.81
N ILE A 299 -11.54 -7.98 18.80
CA ILE A 299 -10.62 -9.11 18.61
C ILE A 299 -9.55 -9.14 19.72
N THR A 300 -8.91 -7.99 19.99
CA THR A 300 -7.81 -7.90 20.98
C THR A 300 -8.27 -8.25 22.39
N PHE A 301 -9.44 -7.80 22.81
CA PHE A 301 -9.97 -8.02 24.15
C PHE A 301 -10.89 -9.24 24.24
N GLY A 302 -11.64 -9.55 23.18
CA GLY A 302 -12.57 -10.66 23.15
C GLY A 302 -11.91 -12.04 23.07
N PHE A 303 -10.87 -12.21 22.26
CA PHE A 303 -10.23 -13.53 22.10
C PHE A 303 -9.61 -14.07 23.39
N PRO A 304 -8.89 -13.29 24.23
CA PRO A 304 -8.44 -13.78 25.53
C PRO A 304 -9.59 -14.21 26.45
N ILE A 305 -10.73 -13.51 26.41
CA ILE A 305 -11.93 -13.89 27.17
C ILE A 305 -12.45 -15.26 26.71
N VAL A 306 -12.53 -15.51 25.40
CA VAL A 306 -12.94 -16.80 24.85
C VAL A 306 -12.03 -17.93 25.33
N VAL A 307 -10.70 -17.72 25.34
CA VAL A 307 -9.74 -18.71 25.87
C VAL A 307 -10.01 -19.02 27.34
N VAL A 308 -10.26 -17.99 28.14
CA VAL A 308 -10.56 -18.16 29.58
C VAL A 308 -11.87 -18.92 29.81
N ILE A 309 -12.91 -18.65 29.03
CA ILE A 309 -14.19 -19.38 29.12
C ILE A 309 -13.97 -20.89 28.93
N PHE A 310 -13.18 -21.29 27.93
CA PHE A 310 -12.85 -22.71 27.73
C PHE A 310 -11.94 -23.28 28.83
N ALA A 311 -11.16 -22.44 29.50
CA ALA A 311 -10.30 -22.86 30.60
C ALA A 311 -11.05 -23.06 31.93
N MET A 312 -12.19 -22.35 32.14
CA MET A 312 -12.89 -22.29 33.45
C MET A 312 -13.27 -23.68 34.00
N GLY A 313 -13.68 -24.62 33.16
CA GLY A 313 -14.06 -25.99 33.59
C GLY A 313 -12.89 -26.87 34.04
N GLY A 314 -11.64 -26.49 33.73
CA GLY A 314 -10.45 -27.29 34.01
C GLY A 314 -9.41 -26.65 34.97
N LEU A 315 -9.67 -25.43 35.43
CA LEU A 315 -8.73 -24.70 36.32
C LEU A 315 -8.35 -25.46 37.61
N PRO A 316 -9.32 -26.14 38.31
CA PRO A 316 -8.97 -26.91 39.50
C PRO A 316 -7.99 -28.05 39.23
N GLN A 317 -8.08 -28.68 38.05
CA GLN A 317 -7.22 -29.78 37.63
C GLN A 317 -5.79 -29.33 37.32
N ILE A 318 -5.62 -28.12 36.80
CA ILE A 318 -4.30 -27.52 36.51
C ILE A 318 -3.57 -27.17 37.80
N GLN A 319 -4.30 -26.74 38.85
CA GLN A 319 -3.75 -26.26 40.11
C GLN A 319 -3.58 -27.37 41.17
N GLY A 320 -4.34 -28.46 41.05
CA GLY A 320 -4.48 -29.49 42.11
C GLY A 320 -3.77 -30.81 41.85
N LEU A 321 -2.80 -30.93 40.93
CA LEU A 321 -2.01 -32.12 40.65
C LEU A 321 -1.06 -32.44 41.85
N ALA A 322 -1.64 -32.96 42.94
CA ALA A 322 -0.90 -33.44 44.10
C ALA A 322 -1.07 -34.94 44.24
N LEU A 323 0.03 -35.68 44.47
CA LEU A 323 0.00 -37.10 44.77
C LEU A 323 -0.40 -37.25 46.25
N GLU A 324 -1.58 -37.79 46.52
CA GLU A 324 -1.92 -38.24 47.87
C GLU A 324 -1.20 -39.57 48.15
N ARG A 325 -0.37 -39.59 49.19
CA ARG A 325 0.26 -40.82 49.67
C ARG A 325 -0.76 -41.63 50.46
N SER A 326 -1.22 -42.75 49.89
CA SER A 326 -2.06 -43.72 50.60
C SER A 326 -1.24 -44.94 51.08
N LEU A 327 -1.69 -45.57 52.12
CA LEU A 327 -0.93 -46.58 52.91
C LEU A 327 -1.34 -48.03 52.60
N GLY A 328 -1.88 -48.36 51.43
CA GLY A 328 -2.28 -49.73 51.09
C GLY A 328 -2.15 -50.07 49.61
N GLY A 329 -1.60 -51.23 49.24
CA GLY A 329 -1.25 -51.57 47.87
C GLY A 329 -2.37 -51.50 46.79
N VAL A 330 -3.65 -51.78 47.15
CA VAL A 330 -4.77 -51.62 46.24
C VAL A 330 -5.23 -50.16 46.11
N GLU A 331 -5.07 -49.41 47.21
CA GLU A 331 -5.33 -47.97 47.24
C GLU A 331 -4.27 -47.18 46.50
N GLU A 332 -2.99 -47.60 46.59
CA GLU A 332 -1.89 -47.05 45.79
C GLU A 332 -2.13 -47.24 44.27
N LEU A 333 -2.62 -48.42 43.85
CA LEU A 333 -2.90 -48.69 42.45
C LEU A 333 -4.09 -47.83 41.97
N ARG A 334 -5.14 -47.65 42.76
CA ARG A 334 -6.26 -46.78 42.47
C ARG A 334 -5.84 -45.31 42.43
N ALA A 335 -5.05 -44.87 43.39
CA ALA A 335 -4.51 -43.50 43.42
C ALA A 335 -3.62 -43.22 42.22
N ALA A 336 -2.76 -44.17 41.84
CA ALA A 336 -1.91 -44.06 40.64
C ALA A 336 -2.75 -44.02 39.33
N LEU A 337 -3.83 -44.83 39.25
CA LEU A 337 -4.71 -44.82 38.10
C LEU A 337 -5.49 -43.50 37.97
N ASN A 338 -6.06 -43.03 39.09
CA ASN A 338 -6.79 -41.76 39.14
C ASN A 338 -5.85 -40.60 38.81
N PHE A 339 -4.63 -40.59 39.38
CA PHE A 339 -3.62 -39.60 39.06
C PHE A 339 -3.25 -39.60 37.56
N SER A 340 -3.09 -40.78 36.92
CA SER A 340 -2.77 -40.85 35.49
C SER A 340 -3.91 -40.35 34.63
N LEU A 341 -5.18 -40.60 35.03
CA LEU A 341 -6.36 -40.09 34.33
C LEU A 341 -6.50 -38.57 34.48
N GLU A 342 -6.27 -38.02 35.66
CA GLU A 342 -6.32 -36.58 35.91
C GLU A 342 -5.16 -35.88 35.21
N ALA A 343 -3.96 -36.45 35.20
CA ALA A 343 -2.80 -35.96 34.48
C ALA A 343 -3.05 -35.94 32.97
N ALA A 344 -3.66 -36.98 32.42
CA ALA A 344 -4.03 -37.02 31.00
C ALA A 344 -5.05 -35.94 30.65
N ARG A 345 -6.08 -35.74 31.47
CA ARG A 345 -7.09 -34.69 31.28
C ARG A 345 -6.48 -33.29 31.35
N ALA A 346 -5.69 -33.02 32.38
CA ALA A 346 -5.00 -31.74 32.56
C ALA A 346 -4.04 -31.45 31.40
N SER A 347 -3.24 -32.43 30.97
CA SER A 347 -2.32 -32.32 29.85
C SER A 347 -3.03 -31.99 28.54
N THR A 348 -4.11 -32.71 28.22
CA THR A 348 -4.90 -32.48 27.00
C THR A 348 -5.52 -31.09 27.01
N LEU A 349 -6.07 -30.66 28.14
CA LEU A 349 -6.68 -29.33 28.29
C LEU A 349 -5.63 -28.22 28.08
N VAL A 350 -4.49 -28.31 28.78
CA VAL A 350 -3.42 -27.29 28.70
C VAL A 350 -2.87 -27.22 27.27
N THR A 351 -2.58 -28.37 26.65
CA THR A 351 -2.12 -28.43 25.27
C THR A 351 -3.12 -27.78 24.31
N GLY A 352 -4.42 -28.09 24.47
CA GLY A 352 -5.48 -27.51 23.66
C GLY A 352 -5.63 -26.00 23.84
N LEU A 353 -5.58 -25.51 25.08
CA LEU A 353 -5.69 -24.07 25.39
C LEU A 353 -4.52 -23.27 24.83
N ILE A 354 -3.29 -23.79 24.93
CA ILE A 354 -2.11 -23.13 24.38
C ILE A 354 -2.20 -23.08 22.85
N LEU A 355 -2.56 -24.20 22.23
CA LEU A 355 -2.74 -24.24 20.79
C LEU A 355 -3.85 -23.29 20.31
N PHE A 356 -4.94 -23.22 21.04
CA PHE A 356 -6.05 -22.30 20.76
C PHE A 356 -5.58 -20.83 20.85
N GLN A 357 -4.86 -20.44 21.90
CA GLN A 357 -4.27 -19.10 21.99
C GLN A 357 -3.36 -18.78 20.79
N VAL A 358 -2.51 -19.72 20.40
CA VAL A 358 -1.57 -19.54 19.28
C VAL A 358 -2.32 -19.38 17.97
N VAL A 359 -3.36 -20.20 17.71
CA VAL A 359 -4.17 -20.09 16.50
C VAL A 359 -4.92 -18.75 16.45
N LEU A 360 -5.51 -18.32 17.57
CA LEU A 360 -6.15 -17.00 17.64
C LEU A 360 -5.16 -15.87 17.39
N LEU A 361 -3.92 -15.96 17.87
CA LEU A 361 -2.89 -14.97 17.59
C LEU A 361 -2.45 -14.94 16.12
N THR A 362 -2.42 -16.09 15.44
CA THR A 362 -2.17 -16.10 13.99
C THR A 362 -3.30 -15.42 13.22
N LEU A 363 -4.56 -15.60 13.66
CA LEU A 363 -5.71 -14.93 13.08
C LEU A 363 -5.66 -13.41 13.31
N ILE A 364 -5.29 -12.97 14.53
CA ILE A 364 -5.11 -11.56 14.90
C ILE A 364 -4.02 -10.92 14.01
N GLY A 365 -2.85 -11.54 13.92
CA GLY A 365 -1.73 -11.04 13.13
C GLY A 365 -2.06 -10.95 11.63
N SER A 366 -2.78 -11.94 11.10
CA SER A 366 -3.24 -11.93 9.71
C SER A 366 -4.23 -10.78 9.44
N ASN A 367 -5.25 -10.63 10.28
CA ASN A 367 -6.28 -9.61 10.09
C ASN A 367 -5.71 -8.18 10.11
N ALA A 368 -4.71 -7.91 10.95
CA ALA A 368 -4.09 -6.61 11.08
C ALA A 368 -3.27 -6.20 9.84
N ALA A 369 -2.77 -7.15 9.05
CA ALA A 369 -1.74 -6.90 8.04
C ALA A 369 -2.12 -7.28 6.60
N ALA A 370 -3.10 -8.18 6.40
CA ALA A 370 -3.39 -8.82 5.11
C ALA A 370 -3.75 -7.84 3.97
N ARG A 371 -4.39 -6.72 4.29
CA ARG A 371 -4.84 -5.72 3.30
C ARG A 371 -4.07 -4.39 3.37
N GLU A 372 -3.22 -4.20 4.34
CA GLU A 372 -2.65 -2.91 4.76
C GLU A 372 -1.93 -2.14 3.64
N ILE A 373 -1.13 -2.81 2.81
CA ILE A 373 -0.40 -2.19 1.70
C ILE A 373 -1.21 -2.26 0.40
N ALA A 374 -1.86 -3.39 0.13
CA ALA A 374 -2.58 -3.59 -1.12
C ALA A 374 -3.76 -2.62 -1.28
N SER A 375 -4.47 -2.25 -0.18
CA SER A 375 -5.57 -1.28 -0.22
C SER A 375 -5.13 0.16 -0.46
N GLU A 376 -3.88 0.49 -0.16
CA GLU A 376 -3.30 1.83 -0.36
C GLU A 376 -2.34 1.88 -1.56
N ARG A 377 -2.30 0.84 -2.41
CA ARG A 377 -1.31 0.72 -3.49
C ARG A 377 -1.29 1.93 -4.42
N ASP A 378 -2.44 2.36 -4.90
CA ASP A 378 -2.54 3.49 -5.85
C ASP A 378 -2.07 4.80 -5.22
N LEU A 379 -2.44 5.03 -3.96
CA LEU A 379 -1.97 6.19 -3.20
C LEU A 379 -0.46 6.13 -2.97
N TYR A 380 0.08 4.97 -2.59
CA TYR A 380 1.51 4.76 -2.39
C TYR A 380 2.32 5.03 -3.67
N GLU A 381 1.89 4.47 -4.81
CA GLU A 381 2.57 4.72 -6.09
C GLU A 381 2.54 6.22 -6.46
N LYS A 382 1.42 6.89 -6.20
CA LYS A 382 1.30 8.34 -6.38
C LYS A 382 2.24 9.12 -5.47
N GLU A 383 2.29 8.82 -4.18
CA GLU A 383 3.19 9.47 -3.23
C GLU A 383 4.68 9.20 -3.57
N ARG A 384 4.98 8.06 -4.19
CA ARG A 384 6.31 7.76 -4.72
C ARG A 384 6.72 8.74 -5.81
N LEU A 385 5.81 9.15 -6.70
CA LEU A 385 6.06 10.20 -7.69
C LEU A 385 6.28 11.57 -7.05
N LEU A 386 5.62 11.85 -5.93
CA LEU A 386 5.85 13.06 -5.13
C LEU A 386 7.17 13.02 -4.33
N GLY A 387 7.91 11.90 -4.33
CA GLY A 387 9.21 11.78 -3.68
C GLY A 387 9.26 10.91 -2.43
N LEU A 388 8.20 10.17 -2.11
CA LEU A 388 8.24 9.20 -1.03
C LEU A 388 9.25 8.09 -1.30
N ARG A 389 10.10 7.80 -0.30
CA ARG A 389 11.08 6.71 -0.39
C ARG A 389 10.41 5.37 -0.12
N PRO A 390 10.56 4.35 -1.00
CA PRO A 390 9.91 3.04 -0.84
C PRO A 390 10.22 2.36 0.50
N TRP A 391 11.48 2.40 0.93
CA TRP A 391 11.87 1.78 2.20
C TRP A 391 11.31 2.50 3.44
N VAL A 392 11.09 3.84 3.38
CA VAL A 392 10.47 4.60 4.48
C VAL A 392 8.99 4.22 4.60
N TYR A 393 8.31 4.08 3.47
CA TYR A 393 6.93 3.60 3.45
C TYR A 393 6.82 2.18 4.05
N ALA A 394 7.64 1.24 3.56
CA ALA A 394 7.70 -0.12 4.09
C ALA A 394 7.96 -0.13 5.61
N LEU A 395 8.95 0.64 6.07
CA LEU A 395 9.28 0.75 7.49
C LEU A 395 8.11 1.29 8.32
N SER A 396 7.36 2.28 7.81
CA SER A 396 6.20 2.83 8.51
C SER A 396 5.09 1.79 8.71
N LYS A 397 4.86 0.93 7.70
CA LYS A 397 3.87 -0.15 7.77
C LYS A 397 4.32 -1.28 8.70
N ILE A 398 5.59 -1.69 8.62
CA ILE A 398 6.21 -2.68 9.50
C ILE A 398 6.16 -2.22 10.96
N ALA A 399 6.53 -0.96 11.23
CA ALA A 399 6.54 -0.42 12.59
C ALA A 399 5.14 -0.39 13.21
N PHE A 400 4.13 0.06 12.47
CA PHE A 400 2.76 0.11 12.97
C PHE A 400 2.17 -1.29 13.19
N ALA A 401 2.23 -2.17 12.17
CA ALA A 401 1.70 -3.53 12.27
C ALA A 401 2.45 -4.36 13.31
N GLY A 402 3.77 -4.22 13.39
CA GLY A 402 4.60 -4.89 14.39
C GLY A 402 4.30 -4.45 15.82
N ALA A 403 4.15 -3.13 16.06
CA ALA A 403 3.81 -2.62 17.39
C ALA A 403 2.41 -3.09 17.84
N LEU A 404 1.43 -3.09 16.93
CA LEU A 404 0.08 -3.58 17.23
C LEU A 404 0.10 -5.09 17.55
N ALA A 405 0.77 -5.89 16.71
CA ALA A 405 0.89 -7.34 16.90
C ALA A 405 1.64 -7.69 18.20
N LEU A 406 2.70 -6.94 18.53
CA LEU A 406 3.43 -7.10 19.78
C LEU A 406 2.52 -6.84 20.99
N PHE A 407 1.78 -5.73 20.98
CA PHE A 407 0.83 -5.41 22.04
C PHE A 407 -0.22 -6.52 22.19
N GLN A 408 -0.81 -6.99 21.09
CA GLN A 408 -1.84 -8.03 21.11
C GLN A 408 -1.32 -9.37 21.65
N GLY A 409 -0.11 -9.78 21.28
CA GLY A 409 0.51 -11.01 21.79
C GLY A 409 0.84 -10.94 23.28
N VAL A 410 1.40 -9.82 23.75
CA VAL A 410 1.68 -9.59 25.17
C VAL A 410 0.38 -9.53 25.97
N TRP A 411 -0.64 -8.84 25.48
CA TRP A 411 -1.96 -8.74 26.12
C TRP A 411 -2.63 -10.11 26.26
N MET A 412 -2.64 -10.92 25.20
CA MET A 412 -3.17 -12.29 25.24
C MET A 412 -2.48 -13.11 26.34
N CYS A 413 -1.14 -13.08 26.39
CA CYS A 413 -0.37 -13.78 27.41
C CYS A 413 -0.70 -13.29 28.81
N ALA A 414 -0.68 -11.97 29.03
CA ALA A 414 -0.94 -11.37 30.33
C ALA A 414 -2.32 -11.73 30.86
N PHE A 415 -3.37 -11.55 30.04
CA PHE A 415 -4.74 -11.78 30.44
C PHE A 415 -5.01 -13.26 30.77
N VAL A 416 -4.62 -14.17 29.87
CA VAL A 416 -4.88 -15.61 30.05
C VAL A 416 -4.04 -16.18 31.19
N LYS A 417 -2.76 -15.80 31.29
CA LYS A 417 -1.89 -16.26 32.37
C LYS A 417 -2.37 -15.80 33.75
N PHE A 418 -2.77 -14.52 33.85
CA PHE A 418 -3.22 -13.96 35.13
C PHE A 418 -4.50 -14.65 35.63
N ILE A 419 -5.44 -14.98 34.75
CA ILE A 419 -6.71 -15.61 35.15
C ILE A 419 -6.56 -17.12 35.32
N CYS A 420 -5.89 -17.81 34.37
CA CYS A 420 -5.77 -19.26 34.38
C CYS A 420 -4.64 -19.78 35.27
N GLY A 421 -3.72 -18.93 35.71
CA GLY A 421 -2.62 -19.34 36.58
C GLY A 421 -1.59 -20.27 35.93
N PHE A 422 -1.39 -20.18 34.61
CA PHE A 422 -0.42 -21.03 33.90
C PHE A 422 0.99 -20.90 34.52
N PRO A 423 1.66 -22.01 34.81
CA PRO A 423 3.01 -22.00 35.36
C PRO A 423 4.06 -21.53 34.33
N GLY A 424 5.28 -21.24 34.80
CA GLY A 424 6.39 -20.82 33.95
C GLY A 424 6.63 -19.30 33.93
N SER A 425 7.68 -18.87 33.21
CA SER A 425 8.09 -17.45 33.14
C SER A 425 7.16 -16.63 32.27
N PHE A 426 6.62 -15.55 32.83
CA PHE A 426 5.77 -14.59 32.06
C PHE A 426 6.53 -14.00 30.87
N PHE A 427 7.78 -13.58 31.03
CA PHE A 427 8.55 -12.95 29.97
C PHE A 427 8.80 -13.91 28.80
N THR A 428 9.13 -15.17 29.09
CA THR A 428 9.35 -16.18 28.06
C THR A 428 8.08 -16.49 27.29
N GLN A 429 6.97 -16.70 28.00
CA GLN A 429 5.66 -16.98 27.38
C GLN A 429 5.14 -15.80 26.57
N SER A 430 5.27 -14.57 27.09
CA SER A 430 4.93 -13.35 26.36
C SER A 430 5.77 -13.17 25.09
N ALA A 431 7.09 -13.43 25.16
CA ALA A 431 7.97 -13.33 23.99
C ALA A 431 7.60 -14.34 22.91
N VAL A 432 7.23 -15.58 23.29
CA VAL A 432 6.78 -16.60 22.32
C VAL A 432 5.46 -16.19 21.67
N LEU A 433 4.43 -15.82 22.45
CA LEU A 433 3.12 -15.46 21.90
C LEU A 433 3.16 -14.17 21.09
N ALA A 434 3.92 -13.17 21.53
CA ALA A 434 4.16 -11.96 20.76
C ALA A 434 4.91 -12.28 19.46
N GLY A 435 5.91 -13.18 19.52
CA GLY A 435 6.63 -13.67 18.33
C GLY A 435 5.71 -14.31 17.30
N VAL A 436 4.74 -15.11 17.72
CA VAL A 436 3.71 -15.71 16.83
C VAL A 436 2.91 -14.63 16.13
N CYS A 437 2.36 -13.66 16.88
CA CYS A 437 1.53 -12.61 16.33
C CYS A 437 2.33 -11.70 15.36
N VAL A 438 3.53 -11.29 15.76
CA VAL A 438 4.42 -10.46 14.93
C VAL A 438 4.87 -11.19 13.67
N SER A 439 5.31 -12.45 13.78
CA SER A 439 5.74 -13.24 12.64
C SER A 439 4.61 -13.39 11.62
N MET A 440 3.40 -13.74 12.06
CA MET A 440 2.25 -13.87 11.19
C MET A 440 1.85 -12.53 10.55
N ALA A 441 1.87 -11.44 11.31
CA ALA A 441 1.61 -10.09 10.78
C ALA A 441 2.62 -9.71 9.69
N MET A 442 3.92 -9.98 9.87
CA MET A 442 4.94 -9.68 8.86
C MET A 442 4.79 -10.51 7.59
N VAL A 443 4.44 -11.80 7.71
CA VAL A 443 4.19 -12.66 6.54
C VAL A 443 2.94 -12.20 5.77
N CYS A 444 1.84 -11.88 6.44
CA CYS A 444 0.64 -11.37 5.79
C CYS A 444 0.84 -9.97 5.20
N LEU A 445 1.65 -9.12 5.84
CA LEU A 445 2.06 -7.83 5.29
C LEU A 445 2.89 -7.99 4.00
N ALA A 446 3.72 -9.05 3.94
CA ALA A 446 4.47 -9.39 2.72
C ALA A 446 3.52 -9.76 1.58
N PHE A 447 2.49 -10.57 1.82
CA PHE A 447 1.47 -10.85 0.81
C PHE A 447 0.75 -9.58 0.38
N SER A 448 0.39 -8.71 1.32
CA SER A 448 -0.19 -7.39 1.01
C SER A 448 0.73 -6.53 0.13
N ALA A 449 2.04 -6.63 0.29
CA ALA A 449 3.01 -5.91 -0.53
C ALA A 449 3.22 -6.55 -1.92
N LEU A 450 3.14 -7.89 -2.01
CA LEU A 450 3.40 -8.64 -3.24
C LEU A 450 2.20 -8.67 -4.19
N PHE A 451 0.97 -8.68 -3.68
CA PHE A 451 -0.24 -8.67 -4.51
C PHE A 451 -0.70 -7.24 -4.83
N SER A 452 -1.22 -7.04 -6.02
CA SER A 452 -1.82 -5.77 -6.45
C SER A 452 -3.26 -5.60 -5.95
N SER A 453 -3.99 -6.71 -5.72
CA SER A 453 -5.38 -6.70 -5.26
C SER A 453 -5.47 -7.00 -3.76
N PRO A 454 -6.18 -6.16 -2.97
CA PRO A 454 -6.43 -6.41 -1.55
C PRO A 454 -7.12 -7.76 -1.28
N ASP A 455 -8.04 -8.15 -2.16
CA ASP A 455 -8.80 -9.39 -2.00
C ASP A 455 -7.92 -10.62 -2.20
N ARG A 456 -7.03 -10.62 -3.20
CA ARG A 456 -6.07 -11.72 -3.41
C ARG A 456 -5.12 -11.85 -2.21
N ALA A 457 -4.60 -10.75 -1.69
CA ALA A 457 -3.74 -10.76 -0.51
C ALA A 457 -4.47 -11.32 0.71
N ASN A 458 -5.73 -10.93 0.91
CA ASN A 458 -6.57 -11.41 2.00
C ASN A 458 -6.88 -12.91 1.90
N ILE A 459 -7.26 -13.40 0.72
CA ILE A 459 -7.56 -14.81 0.49
C ILE A 459 -6.35 -15.69 0.82
N VAL A 460 -5.16 -15.35 0.33
CA VAL A 460 -3.94 -16.10 0.64
C VAL A 460 -3.64 -16.09 2.14
N SER A 461 -3.84 -14.96 2.80
CA SER A 461 -3.65 -14.83 4.25
C SER A 461 -4.64 -15.70 5.03
N ILE A 462 -5.91 -15.76 4.62
CA ILE A 462 -6.94 -16.63 5.25
C ILE A 462 -6.57 -18.11 5.10
N TYR A 463 -6.15 -18.56 3.92
CA TYR A 463 -5.70 -19.93 3.71
C TYR A 463 -4.47 -20.27 4.56
N LEU A 464 -3.51 -19.34 4.66
CA LEU A 464 -2.34 -19.56 5.50
C LEU A 464 -2.73 -19.75 6.98
N VAL A 465 -3.68 -18.96 7.49
CA VAL A 465 -4.23 -19.14 8.85
C VAL A 465 -4.95 -20.48 8.97
N GLY A 466 -5.78 -20.86 8.00
CA GLY A 466 -6.50 -22.13 7.99
C GLY A 466 -5.59 -23.35 8.08
N PHE A 467 -4.40 -23.27 7.47
CA PHE A 467 -3.42 -24.36 7.51
C PHE A 467 -2.56 -24.38 8.79
N GLN A 468 -2.62 -23.36 9.64
CA GLN A 468 -1.83 -23.32 10.89
C GLN A 468 -2.15 -24.47 11.83
N LEU A 469 -3.41 -24.82 11.98
CA LEU A 469 -3.86 -25.88 12.87
C LEU A 469 -3.53 -27.29 12.34
N PRO A 470 -3.96 -27.69 11.12
CA PRO A 470 -3.73 -29.05 10.62
C PRO A 470 -2.24 -29.35 10.36
N LEU A 471 -1.48 -28.37 9.89
CA LEU A 471 -0.06 -28.56 9.56
C LEU A 471 0.88 -28.30 10.76
N SER A 472 0.36 -27.95 11.93
CA SER A 472 1.17 -27.85 13.15
C SER A 472 1.78 -29.19 13.57
N GLY A 473 1.12 -30.31 13.21
CA GLY A 473 1.49 -31.65 13.68
C GLY A 473 1.17 -31.92 15.15
N ILE A 474 0.38 -31.05 15.79
CA ILE A 474 0.00 -31.16 17.21
C ILE A 474 -1.31 -31.95 17.34
N VAL A 475 -2.27 -31.65 16.46
CA VAL A 475 -3.61 -32.30 16.45
C VAL A 475 -3.61 -33.51 15.52
N LEU A 476 -3.01 -33.38 14.36
CA LEU A 476 -2.92 -34.44 13.35
C LEU A 476 -1.46 -34.90 13.23
N ALA A 477 -1.23 -36.21 13.31
CA ALA A 477 0.08 -36.79 13.08
C ALA A 477 0.51 -36.55 11.62
N LEU A 478 1.59 -35.81 11.41
CA LEU A 478 2.14 -35.56 10.10
C LEU A 478 3.20 -36.61 9.73
N PRO A 479 3.25 -37.07 8.46
CA PRO A 479 4.37 -37.84 7.96
C PRO A 479 5.70 -37.09 8.16
N GLU A 480 6.80 -37.81 8.43
CA GLU A 480 8.11 -37.20 8.72
C GLU A 480 8.59 -36.24 7.64
N CYS A 481 8.44 -36.63 6.35
CA CYS A 481 8.81 -35.77 5.22
C CYS A 481 8.03 -34.44 5.23
N LEU A 482 6.75 -34.46 5.61
CA LEU A 482 5.91 -33.26 5.63
C LEU A 482 6.23 -32.37 6.84
N LYS A 483 6.63 -32.95 7.98
CA LYS A 483 7.09 -32.18 9.15
C LYS A 483 8.26 -31.25 8.82
N TRP A 484 9.26 -31.76 8.08
CA TRP A 484 10.44 -30.96 7.70
C TRP A 484 10.09 -29.77 6.77
N VAL A 485 9.11 -29.97 5.88
CA VAL A 485 8.65 -28.90 4.97
C VAL A 485 7.75 -27.89 5.68
N CYS A 486 6.83 -28.36 6.52
CA CYS A 486 5.83 -27.51 7.15
C CYS A 486 6.37 -26.72 8.35
N ARG A 487 7.19 -27.32 9.21
CA ARG A 487 7.71 -26.67 10.42
C ARG A 487 8.31 -25.28 10.17
N PRO A 488 9.17 -25.06 9.15
CA PRO A 488 9.70 -23.73 8.88
C PRO A 488 8.64 -22.66 8.53
N LEU A 489 7.46 -23.08 8.04
CA LEU A 489 6.41 -22.19 7.54
C LEU A 489 5.26 -21.99 8.53
N ILE A 490 5.08 -22.91 9.48
CA ILE A 490 3.92 -22.95 10.39
C ILE A 490 4.28 -22.34 11.75
N ASN A 491 3.76 -21.15 12.01
CA ASN A 491 4.00 -20.39 13.23
C ASN A 491 3.43 -21.08 14.47
N SER A 492 2.29 -21.78 14.32
CA SER A 492 1.56 -22.41 15.42
C SER A 492 2.37 -23.53 16.09
N TYR A 493 3.18 -24.29 15.35
CA TYR A 493 4.09 -25.26 15.95
C TYR A 493 5.10 -24.60 16.91
N TRP A 494 5.77 -23.55 16.45
CA TRP A 494 6.78 -22.86 17.24
C TRP A 494 6.19 -22.12 18.44
N GLY A 495 5.01 -21.53 18.28
CA GLY A 495 4.29 -20.89 19.37
C GLY A 495 3.92 -21.87 20.46
N TRP A 496 3.32 -22.98 20.08
CA TRP A 496 2.94 -24.05 21.01
C TRP A 496 4.17 -24.70 21.68
N ALA A 497 5.17 -25.10 20.90
CA ALA A 497 6.38 -25.76 21.41
C ALA A 497 7.14 -24.86 22.38
N GLY A 498 7.34 -23.58 22.04
CA GLY A 498 8.02 -22.62 22.91
C GLY A 498 7.26 -22.33 24.19
N TYR A 499 5.91 -22.24 24.13
CA TYR A 499 5.10 -22.05 25.33
C TYR A 499 5.12 -23.29 26.22
N MET A 500 4.88 -24.50 25.67
CA MET A 500 4.92 -25.76 26.41
C MET A 500 6.28 -25.98 27.07
N SER A 501 7.37 -25.80 26.34
CA SER A 501 8.72 -25.99 26.88
C SER A 501 9.12 -24.93 27.91
N SER A 502 8.44 -23.79 27.98
CA SER A 502 8.64 -22.81 29.06
C SER A 502 8.15 -23.30 30.44
N MET A 503 7.40 -24.38 30.46
CA MET A 503 6.83 -25.01 31.66
C MET A 503 7.60 -26.30 32.07
N ARG A 504 8.81 -26.56 31.53
CA ARG A 504 9.58 -27.80 31.75
C ARG A 504 9.74 -28.21 33.22
N ASP A 505 9.90 -27.25 34.10
CA ASP A 505 10.12 -27.50 35.51
C ASP A 505 8.80 -27.64 36.31
N THR A 506 7.72 -28.01 35.63
CA THR A 506 6.37 -28.06 36.21
C THR A 506 5.73 -29.44 36.05
N ARG A 507 4.91 -29.83 37.03
CA ARG A 507 4.14 -31.10 36.98
C ARG A 507 3.22 -31.23 35.77
N VAL A 508 2.73 -30.11 35.24
CA VAL A 508 1.91 -30.08 34.02
C VAL A 508 2.71 -30.57 32.82
N TYR A 509 3.98 -30.20 32.72
CA TYR A 509 4.85 -30.66 31.65
C TYR A 509 5.19 -32.15 31.78
N ASP A 510 5.45 -32.63 33.01
CA ASP A 510 5.71 -34.05 33.30
C ASP A 510 4.47 -34.90 32.91
N ALA A 511 3.27 -34.44 33.29
CA ALA A 511 2.02 -35.08 32.93
C ALA A 511 1.84 -35.15 31.39
N PHE A 512 2.20 -34.07 30.66
CA PHE A 512 2.19 -34.05 29.22
C PHE A 512 3.12 -35.07 28.58
N ILE A 513 4.37 -35.17 29.04
CA ILE A 513 5.36 -36.14 28.54
C ILE A 513 4.90 -37.59 28.80
N GLN A 514 4.36 -37.87 29.99
CA GLN A 514 3.84 -39.20 30.35
C GLN A 514 2.65 -39.65 29.48
N THR A 515 1.79 -38.70 29.11
CA THR A 515 0.55 -39.02 28.37
C THR A 515 0.73 -39.00 26.87
N SER A 516 1.66 -38.21 26.33
CA SER A 516 1.81 -38.04 24.88
C SER A 516 2.66 -39.10 24.21
N GLY A 517 3.57 -39.77 24.93
CA GLY A 517 4.39 -40.91 24.47
C GLY A 517 5.16 -40.78 23.14
N GLN A 518 4.82 -39.80 22.34
CA GLN A 518 5.29 -39.62 20.96
C GLN A 518 6.23 -38.42 20.75
N TRP A 519 6.46 -37.60 21.78
CA TRP A 519 7.19 -36.35 21.62
C TRP A 519 8.60 -36.44 22.22
N GLU A 520 9.48 -37.12 21.52
CA GLU A 520 10.88 -37.22 21.91
C GLU A 520 11.62 -35.88 21.92
N TRP A 521 11.15 -34.90 21.12
CA TRP A 521 11.79 -33.59 21.03
C TRP A 521 10.80 -32.44 20.87
N ILE A 522 10.75 -31.56 21.83
CA ILE A 522 10.02 -30.27 21.77
C ILE A 522 11.05 -29.15 21.76
N ALA A 523 10.88 -28.21 20.82
CA ALA A 523 11.78 -27.07 20.68
C ALA A 523 11.84 -26.25 21.96
N SER A 524 13.05 -25.81 22.36
CA SER A 524 13.22 -24.90 23.47
C SER A 524 12.56 -23.54 23.20
N PRO A 525 12.21 -22.75 24.24
CA PRO A 525 11.63 -21.43 24.04
C PRO A 525 12.54 -20.50 23.22
N ALA A 526 13.84 -20.55 23.47
CA ALA A 526 14.82 -19.75 22.73
C ALA A 526 14.87 -20.11 21.24
N PHE A 527 14.83 -21.41 20.91
CA PHE A 527 14.81 -21.87 19.53
C PHE A 527 13.48 -21.52 18.83
N SER A 528 12.37 -21.61 19.54
CA SER A 528 11.05 -21.20 19.03
C SER A 528 11.01 -19.71 18.70
N ILE A 529 11.50 -18.85 19.59
CA ILE A 529 11.61 -17.40 19.37
C ILE A 529 12.54 -17.12 18.18
N PHE A 530 13.65 -17.84 18.04
CA PHE A 530 14.57 -17.72 16.93
C PHE A 530 13.89 -18.08 15.59
N ALA A 531 13.17 -19.19 15.54
CA ALA A 531 12.43 -19.61 14.34
C ALA A 531 11.34 -18.58 13.93
N LEU A 532 10.55 -18.10 14.89
CA LEU A 532 9.55 -17.06 14.67
C LEU A 532 10.19 -15.74 14.21
N SER A 533 11.36 -15.40 14.73
CA SER A 533 12.12 -14.21 14.30
C SER A 533 12.60 -14.34 12.86
N ILE A 534 13.08 -15.52 12.44
CA ILE A 534 13.46 -15.78 11.05
C ILE A 534 12.25 -15.63 10.12
N GLN A 535 11.10 -16.18 10.47
CA GLN A 535 9.88 -16.05 9.67
C GLN A 535 9.46 -14.56 9.56
N ALA A 536 9.54 -13.80 10.65
CA ALA A 536 9.25 -12.36 10.64
C ALA A 536 10.22 -11.60 9.74
N LEU A 537 11.52 -11.88 9.81
CA LEU A 537 12.55 -11.26 8.96
C LEU A 537 12.34 -11.59 7.47
N PHE A 538 11.95 -12.83 7.16
CA PHE A 538 11.58 -13.22 5.81
C PHE A 538 10.38 -12.38 5.31
N GLY A 539 9.34 -12.26 6.12
CA GLY A 539 8.20 -11.40 5.81
C GLY A 539 8.63 -9.96 5.55
N ILE A 540 9.44 -9.37 6.44
CA ILE A 540 9.98 -8.01 6.31
C ILE A 540 10.76 -7.83 4.99
N ALA A 541 11.62 -8.79 4.63
CA ALA A 541 12.39 -8.72 3.38
C ALA A 541 11.47 -8.68 2.14
N PHE A 542 10.41 -9.49 2.14
CA PHE A 542 9.42 -9.47 1.07
C PHE A 542 8.55 -8.21 1.06
N VAL A 543 8.27 -7.58 2.20
CA VAL A 543 7.61 -6.26 2.26
C VAL A 543 8.47 -5.22 1.54
N PHE A 544 9.77 -5.17 1.84
CA PHE A 544 10.67 -4.25 1.13
C PHE A 544 10.68 -4.53 -0.37
N LYS A 545 10.85 -5.79 -0.78
CA LYS A 545 10.83 -6.17 -2.21
C LYS A 545 9.52 -5.71 -2.87
N GLY A 546 8.36 -6.02 -2.29
CA GLY A 546 7.06 -5.66 -2.85
C GLY A 546 6.80 -4.15 -2.94
N CYS A 547 7.40 -3.34 -2.04
CA CYS A 547 7.33 -1.88 -2.12
C CYS A 547 8.32 -1.29 -3.14
N TYR A 548 9.43 -1.95 -3.44
CA TYR A 548 10.35 -1.50 -4.49
C TYR A 548 9.84 -1.81 -5.90
N ASP A 549 9.12 -2.91 -6.09
CA ASP A 549 8.57 -3.29 -7.38
C ASP A 549 7.48 -2.30 -7.81
N LYS A 550 7.63 -1.73 -9.01
CA LYS A 550 6.61 -0.86 -9.62
C LYS A 550 5.48 -1.72 -10.16
N LYS A 551 4.25 -1.48 -9.71
CA LYS A 551 3.04 -2.22 -10.13
C LYS A 551 1.95 -1.28 -10.68
N TRP A 552 2.34 -0.27 -11.44
CA TRP A 552 1.36 0.50 -12.23
C TRP A 552 0.77 -0.39 -13.33
N ASN A 553 -0.53 -0.59 -13.29
CA ASN A 553 -1.29 -1.19 -14.38
C ASN A 553 -1.79 -0.11 -15.31
#